data_6b8b24a1cf332aa4cb238d5e768e56ec
#
_entry.id   6b8b24a1cf332aa4cb238d5e768e56ec
#
_cell.length_a   1.000
_cell.length_b   1.000
_cell.length_c   1.000
_cell.angle_alpha   90.00
_cell.angle_beta   90.00
_cell.angle_gamma   90.00
#
_symmetry.space_group_name_H-M   'P 1'
#
loop_
_entity.id
_entity.type
_entity.pdbx_description
1 polymer ?
#
loop_
_entity_poly.entity_id
_entity_poly.type
_entity_poly.pdbx_seq_one_letter_code
_entity_poly.pdbx_strand_id
1 'polypeptide(L)'
;MHQEQETATGTGYLSEDGKKTFTIVAGVLGAFFFVVQFAAPIVVMIVAMPVMFRSTMTTASAESSALYQGRVHLVETTRGLADESGAPSKSRIVRIESGGLEEVAPLGGWQPWLLADGDRLWLISSTRMGLLENGRVNPVEMPEPLGEIRRPFLLGGKPAVVESRPDGARVMVWQGDTWRETRPLPGVDCRCGVQALARGEGVLIFRQEEKTLYAIDPAEEKAKWNVVVTAPSSWYAFEMDGQPTVASIGSDSELGIVEYDGRRWRSVGISRRLKGYTSSLAGFQAQAGSSLIVLTQAYPNSLNLFSWEGTRFVGERRFGQSSPFPRGMFLLMMVPQVSVMLLSLALAAILSALMRTHRVGSYAYQGREIEFASLTRRAISQLVDTGILALPMAAGFWWMFERFESDLSGPEIPWRLFTLVGALFAWMVAIFFGFSATEGFWGTSPGKWLTGIRVVGTDLRPCGFGRALLRNLLKLIDGFFNFLVGILMVAFTEKWQRLGDLAARTIVVRSTGPNSLSAPHWPGGN
;
A
#
# COMPACT_ATOMS: atom_id res chain seq x y z
N MET A 1 45.98 30.78 -40.44
CA MET A 1 44.59 30.60 -40.82
C MET A 1 44.52 29.44 -41.81
N HIS A 2 44.42 28.20 -41.30
CA HIS A 2 44.12 27.05 -42.14
C HIS A 2 42.62 26.79 -42.02
N GLN A 3 41.91 27.08 -43.13
CA GLN A 3 40.51 26.61 -43.29
C GLN A 3 40.56 25.09 -43.39
N GLU A 4 39.99 24.42 -42.38
CA GLU A 4 39.66 23.01 -42.45
C GLU A 4 38.58 22.84 -43.54
N GLN A 5 38.98 22.33 -44.72
CA GLN A 5 38.03 21.82 -45.69
C GLN A 5 37.39 20.56 -45.12
N GLU A 6 36.22 20.71 -44.51
CA GLU A 6 35.29 19.61 -44.27
C GLU A 6 34.80 19.11 -45.64
N THR A 7 35.42 18.06 -46.17
CA THR A 7 34.87 17.35 -47.32
C THR A 7 33.66 16.55 -46.83
N ALA A 8 32.51 17.22 -46.79
CA ALA A 8 31.22 16.59 -46.60
C ALA A 8 30.80 15.88 -47.92
N THR A 9 31.26 14.65 -48.13
CA THR A 9 30.70 13.78 -49.16
C THR A 9 29.50 13.06 -48.62
N GLY A 10 28.32 13.65 -48.78
CA GLY A 10 27.06 13.01 -48.38
C GLY A 10 25.90 13.98 -48.44
N THR A 11 25.42 14.28 -49.64
CA THR A 11 24.13 14.97 -49.83
C THR A 11 22.98 14.03 -49.50
N GLY A 12 22.62 14.00 -48.24
CA GLY A 12 21.54 13.15 -47.74
C GLY A 12 20.55 13.94 -46.92
N TYR A 13 20.14 15.12 -47.38
CA TYR A 13 18.98 15.77 -46.81
C TYR A 13 17.72 15.20 -47.45
N LEU A 14 16.73 14.86 -46.61
CA LEU A 14 15.36 14.65 -47.06
C LEU A 14 14.98 15.84 -47.97
N SER A 15 14.28 15.57 -49.09
CA SER A 15 13.65 16.62 -49.87
C SER A 15 12.78 17.51 -48.99
N GLU A 16 12.49 18.73 -49.37
CA GLU A 16 11.61 19.62 -48.58
C GLU A 16 10.28 18.95 -48.24
N ASP A 17 9.72 18.16 -49.13
CA ASP A 17 8.48 17.38 -48.89
C ASP A 17 8.73 16.23 -47.92
N GLY A 18 9.90 15.59 -47.97
CA GLY A 18 10.31 14.57 -46.99
C GLY A 18 10.45 15.14 -45.58
N LYS A 19 10.97 16.36 -45.43
CA LYS A 19 11.05 17.05 -44.14
C LYS A 19 9.67 17.37 -43.59
N LYS A 20 8.74 17.89 -44.43
CA LYS A 20 7.37 18.18 -44.05
C LYS A 20 6.63 16.91 -43.60
N THR A 21 6.69 15.83 -44.38
CA THR A 21 6.07 14.56 -44.06
C THR A 21 6.60 14.00 -42.74
N PHE A 22 7.92 14.06 -42.54
CA PHE A 22 8.55 13.60 -41.31
C PHE A 22 8.10 14.44 -40.08
N THR A 23 8.04 15.77 -40.22
CA THR A 23 7.59 16.65 -39.14
C THR A 23 6.16 16.32 -38.72
N ILE A 24 5.27 16.06 -39.70
CA ILE A 24 3.88 15.67 -39.43
C ILE A 24 3.83 14.32 -38.71
N VAL A 25 4.56 13.31 -39.21
CA VAL A 25 4.60 11.98 -38.60
C VAL A 25 5.20 12.04 -37.18
N ALA A 26 6.27 12.78 -36.99
CA ALA A 26 6.88 12.99 -35.68
C ALA A 26 5.94 13.71 -34.70
N GLY A 27 5.20 14.71 -35.18
CA GLY A 27 4.18 15.42 -34.40
C GLY A 27 3.02 14.51 -33.98
N VAL A 28 2.49 13.70 -34.90
CA VAL A 28 1.43 12.73 -34.61
C VAL A 28 1.89 11.65 -33.62
N LEU A 29 3.07 11.10 -33.82
CA LEU A 29 3.65 10.13 -32.90
C LEU A 29 3.91 10.75 -31.52
N GLY A 30 4.46 11.96 -31.46
CA GLY A 30 4.68 12.68 -30.21
C GLY A 30 3.39 12.92 -29.44
N ALA A 31 2.32 13.35 -30.13
CA ALA A 31 0.99 13.51 -29.51
C ALA A 31 0.43 12.18 -29.01
N PHE A 32 0.54 11.10 -29.78
CA PHE A 32 0.12 9.76 -29.37
C PHE A 32 0.88 9.29 -28.11
N PHE A 33 2.20 9.41 -28.09
CA PHE A 33 3.02 9.07 -26.95
C PHE A 33 2.68 9.89 -25.71
N PHE A 34 2.41 11.18 -25.87
CA PHE A 34 1.95 12.05 -24.80
C PHE A 34 0.65 11.54 -24.19
N VAL A 35 -0.33 11.22 -25.02
CA VAL A 35 -1.62 10.71 -24.56
C VAL A 35 -1.44 9.39 -23.82
N VAL A 36 -0.69 8.44 -24.36
CA VAL A 36 -0.49 7.13 -23.71
C VAL A 36 0.28 7.27 -22.41
N GLN A 37 1.28 8.12 -22.36
CA GLN A 37 2.14 8.24 -21.17
C GLN A 37 1.48 9.02 -20.03
N PHE A 38 0.73 10.06 -20.33
CA PHE A 38 0.15 10.95 -19.31
C PHE A 38 -1.34 10.75 -19.12
N ALA A 39 -2.12 10.66 -20.20
CA ALA A 39 -3.56 10.54 -20.09
C ALA A 39 -4.01 9.14 -19.64
N ALA A 40 -3.39 8.06 -20.15
CA ALA A 40 -3.80 6.71 -19.78
C ALA A 40 -3.59 6.39 -18.28
N PRO A 41 -2.45 6.70 -17.64
CA PRO A 41 -2.30 6.54 -16.20
C PRO A 41 -3.29 7.39 -15.39
N ILE A 42 -3.60 8.62 -15.84
CA ILE A 42 -4.58 9.49 -15.20
C ILE A 42 -5.97 8.87 -15.28
N VAL A 43 -6.37 8.37 -16.46
CA VAL A 43 -7.65 7.67 -16.64
C VAL A 43 -7.72 6.42 -15.76
N VAL A 44 -6.68 5.61 -15.73
CA VAL A 44 -6.61 4.43 -14.84
C VAL A 44 -6.73 4.87 -13.38
N MET A 45 -6.05 5.93 -12.97
CA MET A 45 -6.14 6.45 -11.60
C MET A 45 -7.56 6.95 -11.29
N ILE A 46 -8.19 7.72 -12.18
CA ILE A 46 -9.56 8.21 -12.01
C ILE A 46 -10.56 7.06 -11.88
N VAL A 47 -10.40 6.00 -12.68
CA VAL A 47 -11.29 4.83 -12.64
C VAL A 47 -11.00 3.95 -11.41
N ALA A 48 -9.74 3.79 -11.05
CA ALA A 48 -9.33 2.94 -9.93
C ALA A 48 -9.52 3.63 -8.56
N MET A 49 -9.31 4.95 -8.48
CA MET A 49 -9.47 5.72 -7.24
C MET A 49 -10.81 5.50 -6.53
N PRO A 50 -11.98 5.60 -7.18
CA PRO A 50 -13.26 5.38 -6.50
C PRO A 50 -13.39 3.97 -5.94
N VAL A 51 -12.86 2.97 -6.63
CA VAL A 51 -12.86 1.57 -6.15
C VAL A 51 -11.94 1.41 -4.94
N MET A 52 -10.76 2.02 -4.98
CA MET A 52 -9.82 2.03 -3.86
C MET A 52 -10.40 2.75 -2.64
N PHE A 53 -10.90 3.97 -2.83
CA PHE A 53 -11.50 4.74 -1.74
C PHE A 53 -12.72 4.04 -1.16
N ARG A 54 -13.54 3.41 -1.97
CA ARG A 54 -14.69 2.64 -1.48
C ARG A 54 -14.25 1.46 -0.62
N SER A 55 -13.20 0.75 -1.00
CA SER A 55 -12.68 -0.37 -0.22
C SER A 55 -12.00 0.06 1.08
N THR A 56 -11.36 1.23 1.10
CA THR A 56 -10.70 1.78 2.30
C THR A 56 -11.68 2.45 3.26
N MET A 57 -12.86 2.86 2.77
CA MET A 57 -13.89 3.51 3.59
C MET A 57 -14.93 2.54 4.16
N THR A 58 -14.90 1.28 3.74
CA THR A 58 -15.76 0.25 4.33
C THR A 58 -15.03 -0.37 5.52
N THR A 59 -15.55 -0.17 6.72
CA THR A 59 -14.99 -0.71 7.96
C THR A 59 -15.96 -1.69 8.60
N ALA A 60 -15.46 -2.88 8.92
CA ALA A 60 -16.17 -3.84 9.75
C ALA A 60 -15.57 -3.82 11.15
N SER A 61 -16.41 -3.68 12.17
CA SER A 61 -15.98 -3.68 13.57
C SER A 61 -16.24 -5.04 14.20
N ALA A 62 -15.17 -5.70 14.65
CA ALA A 62 -15.33 -6.92 15.45
C ALA A 62 -16.04 -6.63 16.76
N GLU A 63 -15.87 -5.46 17.35
CA GLU A 63 -16.52 -5.08 18.58
C GLU A 63 -18.05 -5.04 18.47
N SER A 64 -18.58 -4.62 17.31
CA SER A 64 -20.01 -4.62 17.00
C SER A 64 -20.42 -5.92 16.32
N SER A 65 -20.14 -7.06 16.95
CA SER A 65 -20.43 -8.39 16.43
C SER A 65 -21.04 -9.31 17.47
N ALA A 66 -21.75 -10.33 17.00
CA ALA A 66 -22.36 -11.37 17.83
C ALA A 66 -22.36 -12.73 17.13
N LEU A 67 -22.30 -13.81 17.91
CA LEU A 67 -22.54 -15.17 17.43
C LEU A 67 -24.03 -15.48 17.51
N TYR A 68 -24.69 -15.52 16.36
CA TYR A 68 -26.13 -15.77 16.26
C TYR A 68 -26.39 -16.92 15.30
N GLN A 69 -27.20 -17.90 15.72
CA GLN A 69 -27.48 -19.13 14.96
C GLN A 69 -26.20 -19.85 14.47
N GLY A 70 -25.17 -19.91 15.33
CA GLY A 70 -23.90 -20.56 15.02
C GLY A 70 -23.01 -19.80 14.02
N ARG A 71 -23.37 -18.57 13.66
CA ARG A 71 -22.63 -17.74 12.70
C ARG A 71 -22.30 -16.37 13.26
N VAL A 72 -21.14 -15.86 12.90
CA VAL A 72 -20.73 -14.52 13.32
C VAL A 72 -21.41 -13.49 12.44
N HIS A 73 -22.16 -12.60 13.09
CA HIS A 73 -22.76 -11.41 12.51
C HIS A 73 -21.99 -10.18 12.98
N LEU A 74 -21.81 -9.19 12.11
CA LEU A 74 -21.11 -7.95 12.46
C LEU A 74 -21.70 -6.75 11.69
N VAL A 75 -21.45 -5.56 12.20
CA VAL A 75 -21.83 -4.33 11.55
C VAL A 75 -20.69 -3.85 10.66
N GLU A 76 -20.99 -3.73 9.37
CA GLU A 76 -20.11 -3.14 8.38
C GLU A 76 -20.59 -1.73 8.04
N THR A 77 -19.70 -0.74 8.10
CA THR A 77 -20.01 0.65 7.82
C THR A 77 -19.18 1.13 6.64
N THR A 78 -19.85 1.71 5.64
CA THR A 78 -19.19 2.37 4.49
C THR A 78 -19.34 3.87 4.64
N ARG A 79 -18.24 4.60 4.72
CA ARG A 79 -18.21 6.06 4.69
C ARG A 79 -18.21 6.53 3.24
N GLY A 80 -19.10 7.46 2.87
CA GLY A 80 -19.13 8.06 1.52
C GLY A 80 -17.97 9.02 1.31
N LEU A 81 -17.46 9.10 0.07
CA LEU A 81 -16.42 10.09 -0.34
C LEU A 81 -16.90 11.56 -0.26
N ALA A 82 -18.19 11.76 -0.19
CA ALA A 82 -18.83 13.10 -0.26
C ALA A 82 -19.11 13.71 1.11
N ASP A 83 -18.39 13.29 2.15
CA ASP A 83 -18.76 13.63 3.54
C ASP A 83 -18.34 15.04 4.01
N GLU A 84 -17.86 15.91 3.11
CA GLU A 84 -17.91 17.37 3.36
C GLU A 84 -19.34 17.91 3.33
N SER A 85 -20.30 17.13 2.80
CA SER A 85 -21.72 17.49 2.72
C SER A 85 -22.60 16.82 3.80
N GLY A 86 -22.02 16.05 4.74
CA GLY A 86 -22.80 15.37 5.80
C GLY A 86 -23.66 14.21 5.29
N ALA A 87 -23.28 13.57 4.18
CA ALA A 87 -24.00 12.37 3.73
C ALA A 87 -23.85 11.24 4.75
N PRO A 88 -24.94 10.63 5.22
CA PRO A 88 -24.89 9.62 6.26
C PRO A 88 -24.10 8.40 5.81
N SER A 89 -23.20 7.90 6.68
CA SER A 89 -22.54 6.61 6.49
C SER A 89 -23.62 5.53 6.30
N LYS A 90 -23.37 4.63 5.34
CA LYS A 90 -24.26 3.48 5.13
C LYS A 90 -23.73 2.31 5.94
N SER A 91 -24.57 1.78 6.82
CA SER A 91 -24.26 0.60 7.61
C SER A 91 -25.17 -0.56 7.23
N ARG A 92 -24.66 -1.78 7.40
CA ARG A 92 -25.40 -3.01 7.17
C ARG A 92 -24.93 -4.11 8.12
N ILE A 93 -25.81 -5.06 8.41
CA ILE A 93 -25.43 -6.30 9.07
C ILE A 93 -24.91 -7.25 8.01
N VAL A 94 -23.74 -7.81 8.24
CA VAL A 94 -23.17 -8.87 7.40
C VAL A 94 -22.91 -10.11 8.25
N ARG A 95 -23.01 -11.28 7.61
CA ARG A 95 -22.77 -12.57 8.19
C ARG A 95 -21.54 -13.20 7.57
N ILE A 96 -20.70 -13.84 8.39
CA ILE A 96 -19.53 -14.57 7.90
C ILE A 96 -19.96 -15.93 7.41
N GLU A 97 -19.82 -16.18 6.11
CA GLU A 97 -20.07 -17.46 5.43
C GLU A 97 -18.78 -18.09 4.91
N SER A 98 -18.85 -19.32 4.44
CA SER A 98 -17.70 -20.04 3.88
C SER A 98 -17.09 -19.34 2.67
N GLY A 99 -17.91 -18.63 1.88
CA GLY A 99 -17.51 -17.92 0.65
C GLY A 99 -17.21 -16.44 0.82
N GLY A 100 -17.43 -15.86 2.00
CA GLY A 100 -17.22 -14.42 2.21
C GLY A 100 -18.20 -13.80 3.20
N LEU A 101 -18.43 -12.50 3.04
CA LEU A 101 -19.40 -11.75 3.82
C LEU A 101 -20.72 -11.66 3.05
N GLU A 102 -21.80 -12.10 3.67
CA GLU A 102 -23.16 -12.02 3.11
C GLU A 102 -23.95 -10.94 3.82
N GLU A 103 -24.60 -10.06 3.07
CA GLU A 103 -25.50 -9.03 3.64
C GLU A 103 -26.77 -9.68 4.18
N VAL A 104 -27.10 -9.36 5.42
CA VAL A 104 -28.31 -9.86 6.09
C VAL A 104 -29.39 -8.81 6.13
N ALA A 105 -29.04 -7.56 6.51
CA ALA A 105 -30.00 -6.46 6.59
C ALA A 105 -29.32 -5.10 6.47
N PRO A 106 -29.93 -4.13 5.76
CA PRO A 106 -29.45 -2.76 5.74
C PRO A 106 -29.82 -2.02 7.04
N LEU A 107 -28.91 -1.14 7.50
CA LEU A 107 -29.08 -0.32 8.70
C LEU A 107 -29.17 1.19 8.38
N GLY A 108 -28.96 1.59 7.13
CA GLY A 108 -28.83 3.00 6.79
C GLY A 108 -27.61 3.64 7.46
N GLY A 109 -27.81 4.72 8.23
CA GLY A 109 -26.75 5.37 9.02
C GLY A 109 -26.62 4.87 10.47
N TRP A 110 -27.39 3.86 10.86
CA TRP A 110 -27.38 3.34 12.22
C TRP A 110 -26.21 2.40 12.46
N GLN A 111 -25.51 2.59 13.58
CA GLN A 111 -24.35 1.79 14.00
C GLN A 111 -24.61 1.18 15.38
N PRO A 112 -25.41 0.11 15.46
CA PRO A 112 -25.72 -0.54 16.72
C PRO A 112 -24.60 -1.49 17.17
N TRP A 113 -24.60 -1.80 18.45
CA TRP A 113 -24.02 -3.02 18.98
C TRP A 113 -24.93 -4.20 18.70
N LEU A 114 -24.35 -5.37 18.40
CA LEU A 114 -25.09 -6.62 18.25
C LEU A 114 -24.99 -7.44 19.55
N LEU A 115 -26.13 -8.00 19.99
CA LEU A 115 -26.21 -8.89 21.13
C LEU A 115 -27.10 -10.08 20.77
N ALA A 116 -26.54 -11.28 20.78
CA ALA A 116 -27.29 -12.50 20.59
C ALA A 116 -27.88 -13.00 21.94
N ASP A 117 -29.16 -13.37 21.93
CA ASP A 117 -29.87 -13.95 23.04
C ASP A 117 -30.68 -15.16 22.51
N GLY A 118 -30.05 -16.32 22.50
CA GLY A 118 -30.65 -17.53 21.93
C GLY A 118 -31.04 -17.33 20.48
N ASP A 119 -32.34 -17.32 20.21
CA ASP A 119 -32.91 -17.17 18.87
C ASP A 119 -33.14 -15.72 18.45
N ARG A 120 -32.70 -14.75 19.25
CA ARG A 120 -32.86 -13.33 18.97
C ARG A 120 -31.55 -12.64 18.80
N LEU A 121 -31.47 -11.72 17.82
CA LEU A 121 -30.33 -10.82 17.63
C LEU A 121 -30.80 -9.39 17.87
N TRP A 122 -30.40 -8.85 19.00
CA TRP A 122 -30.67 -7.48 19.40
C TRP A 122 -29.67 -6.51 18.75
N LEU A 123 -30.19 -5.37 18.33
CA LEU A 123 -29.44 -4.22 17.86
C LEU A 123 -29.66 -3.10 18.87
N ILE A 124 -28.58 -2.66 19.51
CA ILE A 124 -28.67 -1.71 20.63
C ILE A 124 -27.72 -0.54 20.39
N SER A 125 -28.28 0.66 20.46
CA SER A 125 -27.49 1.91 20.53
C SER A 125 -28.06 2.78 21.66
N SER A 126 -27.42 3.91 21.91
CA SER A 126 -27.89 4.86 22.93
C SER A 126 -29.26 5.45 22.63
N THR A 127 -29.67 5.52 21.35
CA THR A 127 -30.91 6.19 20.93
C THR A 127 -31.94 5.28 20.29
N ARG A 128 -31.58 4.05 19.94
CA ARG A 128 -32.45 3.13 19.18
C ARG A 128 -32.16 1.70 19.57
N MET A 129 -33.22 0.91 19.55
CA MET A 129 -33.20 -0.55 19.68
C MET A 129 -33.92 -1.21 18.51
N GLY A 130 -33.56 -2.44 18.23
CA GLY A 130 -34.23 -3.26 17.23
C GLY A 130 -33.94 -4.74 17.44
N LEU A 131 -34.72 -5.56 16.75
CA LEU A 131 -34.58 -7.01 16.69
C LEU A 131 -34.43 -7.44 15.24
N LEU A 132 -33.44 -8.27 14.96
CA LEU A 132 -33.30 -8.89 13.65
C LEU A 132 -34.19 -10.14 13.59
N GLU A 133 -35.17 -10.13 12.72
CA GLU A 133 -36.06 -11.25 12.45
C GLU A 133 -36.24 -11.44 10.94
N ASN A 134 -36.04 -12.63 10.43
CA ASN A 134 -36.22 -12.97 9.01
C ASN A 134 -35.48 -12.01 8.04
N GLY A 135 -34.27 -11.58 8.39
CA GLY A 135 -33.48 -10.67 7.57
C GLY A 135 -33.94 -9.20 7.56
N ARG A 136 -34.85 -8.84 8.47
CA ARG A 136 -35.34 -7.46 8.66
C ARG A 136 -35.11 -7.00 10.08
N VAL A 137 -34.81 -5.72 10.22
CA VAL A 137 -34.67 -5.10 11.54
C VAL A 137 -36.03 -4.49 11.94
N ASN A 138 -36.67 -5.08 12.94
CA ASN A 138 -37.89 -4.57 13.54
C ASN A 138 -37.51 -3.60 14.65
N PRO A 139 -37.98 -2.35 14.64
CA PRO A 139 -37.67 -1.40 15.68
C PRO A 139 -38.35 -1.82 16.99
N VAL A 140 -37.62 -1.66 18.09
CA VAL A 140 -38.14 -1.82 19.45
C VAL A 140 -38.27 -0.42 20.06
N GLU A 141 -39.42 -0.07 20.55
CA GLU A 141 -39.68 1.23 21.15
C GLU A 141 -38.83 1.40 22.41
N MET A 142 -38.09 2.48 22.49
CA MET A 142 -37.25 2.82 23.62
C MET A 142 -37.73 4.19 24.16
N PRO A 143 -38.43 4.22 25.32
CA PRO A 143 -39.09 5.43 25.80
C PRO A 143 -38.10 6.57 26.10
N GLU A 144 -36.93 6.24 26.63
CA GLU A 144 -35.87 7.21 26.95
C GLU A 144 -34.54 6.80 26.34
N PRO A 145 -33.83 7.73 25.73
CA PRO A 145 -32.49 7.47 25.25
C PRO A 145 -31.52 7.27 26.41
N LEU A 146 -30.58 6.36 26.22
CA LEU A 146 -29.48 6.14 27.16
C LEU A 146 -28.38 7.20 26.92
N GLY A 147 -27.54 7.38 27.90
CA GLY A 147 -26.27 8.10 27.74
C GLY A 147 -25.31 7.34 26.83
N GLU A 148 -24.02 7.60 26.98
CA GLU A 148 -23.02 6.82 26.25
C GLU A 148 -23.01 5.38 26.76
N ILE A 149 -23.33 4.43 25.89
CA ILE A 149 -23.35 3.00 26.24
C ILE A 149 -22.07 2.31 25.79
N ARG A 150 -21.72 1.28 26.54
CA ARG A 150 -20.70 0.32 26.17
C ARG A 150 -21.34 -0.96 25.66
N ARG A 151 -20.52 -1.87 25.18
CA ARG A 151 -20.97 -3.12 24.60
C ARG A 151 -22.05 -3.79 25.46
N PRO A 152 -23.19 -4.18 24.87
CA PRO A 152 -24.24 -4.89 25.57
C PRO A 152 -23.82 -6.33 25.93
N PHE A 153 -24.40 -6.84 26.99
CA PHE A 153 -24.23 -8.19 27.48
C PHE A 153 -25.59 -8.72 28.00
N LEU A 154 -25.68 -10.02 28.28
CA LEU A 154 -26.86 -10.59 28.90
C LEU A 154 -26.68 -10.63 30.42
N LEU A 155 -27.66 -10.15 31.17
CA LEU A 155 -27.71 -10.28 32.61
C LEU A 155 -29.06 -10.92 32.99
N GLY A 156 -29.00 -12.13 33.56
CA GLY A 156 -30.20 -12.90 33.85
C GLY A 156 -31.08 -13.18 32.61
N GLY A 157 -30.44 -13.41 31.44
CA GLY A 157 -31.12 -13.63 30.15
C GLY A 157 -31.77 -12.39 29.54
N LYS A 158 -31.49 -11.20 30.05
CA LYS A 158 -32.01 -9.94 29.53
C LYS A 158 -30.90 -9.06 29.00
N PRO A 159 -31.13 -8.27 27.93
CA PRO A 159 -30.17 -7.29 27.45
C PRO A 159 -29.79 -6.30 28.55
N ALA A 160 -28.50 -6.11 28.73
CA ALA A 160 -27.94 -5.17 29.69
C ALA A 160 -26.81 -4.36 29.03
N VAL A 161 -26.60 -3.14 29.51
CA VAL A 161 -25.52 -2.24 29.06
C VAL A 161 -24.89 -1.54 30.27
N VAL A 162 -23.62 -1.15 30.11
CA VAL A 162 -23.01 -0.17 30.98
C VAL A 162 -23.24 1.21 30.36
N GLU A 163 -23.95 2.06 31.05
CA GLU A 163 -24.20 3.45 30.68
C GLU A 163 -23.21 4.36 31.40
N SER A 164 -22.55 5.24 30.66
CA SER A 164 -21.69 6.29 31.19
C SER A 164 -22.46 7.59 31.34
N ARG A 165 -22.35 8.21 32.51
CA ARG A 165 -22.90 9.54 32.81
C ARG A 165 -21.85 10.41 33.48
N PRO A 166 -22.07 11.73 33.55
CA PRO A 166 -21.12 12.63 34.22
C PRO A 166 -20.89 12.31 35.72
N ASP A 167 -21.86 11.69 36.36
CA ASP A 167 -21.87 11.30 37.78
C ASP A 167 -21.33 9.89 38.04
N GLY A 168 -20.96 9.14 36.98
CA GLY A 168 -20.41 7.79 37.05
C GLY A 168 -21.05 6.83 36.05
N ALA A 169 -20.68 5.57 36.18
CA ALA A 169 -21.24 4.51 35.34
C ALA A 169 -22.34 3.73 36.10
N ARG A 170 -23.23 3.11 35.34
CA ARG A 170 -24.28 2.25 35.92
C ARG A 170 -24.66 1.11 34.97
N VAL A 171 -25.14 0.01 35.52
CA VAL A 171 -25.67 -1.09 34.74
C VAL A 171 -27.16 -0.88 34.54
N MET A 172 -27.58 -0.85 33.29
CA MET A 172 -28.99 -0.76 32.86
C MET A 172 -29.40 -2.08 32.28
N VAL A 173 -30.58 -2.59 32.66
CA VAL A 173 -31.14 -3.85 32.18
C VAL A 173 -32.50 -3.58 31.53
N TRP A 174 -32.70 -4.14 30.35
CA TRP A 174 -33.94 -4.05 29.60
C TRP A 174 -35.02 -4.95 30.24
N GLN A 175 -36.18 -4.37 30.62
CA GLN A 175 -37.28 -5.11 31.24
C GLN A 175 -38.40 -5.48 30.25
N GLY A 176 -38.18 -5.23 28.95
CA GLY A 176 -39.13 -5.51 27.88
C GLY A 176 -39.82 -4.25 27.34
N ASP A 177 -39.95 -3.22 28.16
CA ASP A 177 -40.57 -1.93 27.84
C ASP A 177 -39.70 -0.72 28.19
N THR A 178 -38.79 -0.87 29.16
CA THR A 178 -37.94 0.22 29.63
C THR A 178 -36.61 -0.29 30.16
N TRP A 179 -35.62 0.60 30.17
CA TRP A 179 -34.33 0.38 30.82
C TRP A 179 -34.45 0.71 32.31
N ARG A 180 -34.04 -0.23 33.17
CA ARG A 180 -33.96 0.00 34.62
C ARG A 180 -32.54 -0.09 35.12
N GLU A 181 -32.18 0.83 35.96
CA GLU A 181 -30.92 0.78 36.70
C GLU A 181 -30.96 -0.38 37.70
N THR A 182 -29.96 -1.23 37.65
CA THR A 182 -29.83 -2.35 38.59
C THR A 182 -28.70 -2.13 39.60
N ARG A 183 -27.64 -1.43 39.19
CA ARG A 183 -26.50 -1.21 40.06
C ARG A 183 -25.68 0.01 39.60
N PRO A 184 -25.39 0.96 40.51
CA PRO A 184 -24.40 2.00 40.28
C PRO A 184 -22.98 1.38 40.30
N LEU A 185 -22.08 1.93 39.53
CA LEU A 185 -20.69 1.53 39.46
C LEU A 185 -19.80 2.74 39.88
N PRO A 186 -19.69 3.02 41.18
CA PRO A 186 -18.95 4.18 41.64
C PRO A 186 -17.47 4.04 41.31
N GLY A 187 -16.85 5.12 40.84
CA GLY A 187 -15.43 5.15 40.51
C GLY A 187 -15.05 4.47 39.19
N VAL A 188 -16.02 3.99 38.40
CA VAL A 188 -15.77 3.47 37.05
C VAL A 188 -15.89 4.62 36.05
N ASP A 189 -14.76 5.06 35.51
CA ASP A 189 -14.72 5.99 34.38
C ASP A 189 -14.81 5.21 33.09
N CYS A 190 -15.91 5.38 32.35
CA CYS A 190 -16.15 4.68 31.09
C CYS A 190 -15.46 5.31 29.87
N ARG A 191 -14.68 6.37 30.02
CA ARG A 191 -13.96 7.00 28.90
C ARG A 191 -12.90 6.09 28.29
N CYS A 192 -12.37 5.14 29.07
CA CYS A 192 -11.37 4.18 28.62
C CYS A 192 -12.02 2.81 28.49
N GLY A 193 -11.97 2.16 27.32
CA GLY A 193 -12.41 0.82 26.98
C GLY A 193 -12.91 -0.05 28.15
N VAL A 194 -14.22 -0.01 28.42
CA VAL A 194 -14.86 -0.78 29.47
C VAL A 194 -15.75 -1.84 28.83
N GLN A 195 -15.66 -3.07 29.31
CA GLN A 195 -16.60 -4.15 28.96
C GLN A 195 -17.15 -4.79 30.24
N ALA A 196 -18.34 -5.33 30.14
CA ALA A 196 -18.97 -6.04 31.25
C ALA A 196 -19.38 -7.44 30.81
N LEU A 197 -19.24 -8.39 31.72
CA LEU A 197 -19.79 -9.74 31.59
C LEU A 197 -20.66 -10.06 32.79
N ALA A 198 -21.74 -10.84 32.59
CA ALA A 198 -22.48 -11.41 33.67
C ALA A 198 -21.64 -12.47 34.40
N ARG A 199 -21.80 -12.53 35.73
CA ARG A 199 -21.23 -13.57 36.59
C ARG A 199 -22.28 -13.99 37.60
N GLY A 200 -23.06 -15.01 37.25
CA GLY A 200 -24.27 -15.37 38.01
C GLY A 200 -25.25 -14.21 38.00
N GLU A 201 -25.65 -13.73 39.18
CA GLU A 201 -26.50 -12.54 39.34
C GLU A 201 -25.72 -11.23 39.38
N GLY A 202 -24.38 -11.30 39.39
CA GLY A 202 -23.46 -10.16 39.43
C GLY A 202 -22.93 -9.79 38.07
N VAL A 203 -22.09 -8.75 38.05
CA VAL A 203 -21.44 -8.23 36.87
C VAL A 203 -19.94 -8.11 37.12
N LEU A 204 -19.14 -8.62 36.22
CA LEU A 204 -17.70 -8.43 36.21
C LEU A 204 -17.35 -7.33 35.20
N ILE A 205 -16.66 -6.30 35.67
CA ILE A 205 -16.25 -5.14 34.84
C ILE A 205 -14.78 -5.28 34.45
N PHE A 206 -14.52 -5.23 33.17
CA PHE A 206 -13.17 -5.17 32.60
C PHE A 206 -12.82 -3.73 32.24
N ARG A 207 -11.66 -3.28 32.68
CA ARG A 207 -11.18 -1.92 32.43
C ARG A 207 -9.68 -1.93 32.19
N GLN A 208 -9.25 -1.24 31.17
CA GLN A 208 -7.83 -0.99 30.92
C GLN A 208 -7.42 0.32 31.57
N GLU A 209 -6.39 0.27 32.43
CA GLU A 209 -5.75 1.44 33.03
C GLU A 209 -4.28 1.43 32.59
N GLU A 210 -3.85 2.48 31.89
CA GLU A 210 -2.49 2.58 31.32
C GLU A 210 -2.10 1.33 30.53
N LYS A 211 -1.24 0.50 31.13
CA LYS A 211 -0.69 -0.72 30.50
C LYS A 211 -1.26 -2.01 31.06
N THR A 212 -2.25 -1.96 31.91
CA THR A 212 -2.78 -3.15 32.60
C THR A 212 -4.29 -3.27 32.38
N LEU A 213 -4.73 -4.47 32.07
CA LEU A 213 -6.16 -4.79 32.05
C LEU A 213 -6.55 -5.37 33.40
N TYR A 214 -7.58 -4.79 33.99
CA TYR A 214 -8.14 -5.21 35.27
C TYR A 214 -9.53 -5.80 35.08
N ALA A 215 -9.85 -6.81 35.88
CA ALA A 215 -11.21 -7.23 36.14
C ALA A 215 -11.60 -6.76 37.54
N ILE A 216 -12.80 -6.20 37.67
CA ILE A 216 -13.31 -5.62 38.90
C ILE A 216 -14.67 -6.26 39.13
N ASP A 217 -14.87 -6.87 40.30
CA ASP A 217 -16.20 -7.27 40.77
C ASP A 217 -16.78 -6.14 41.67
N PRO A 218 -17.81 -5.44 41.21
CA PRO A 218 -18.40 -4.35 42.02
C PRO A 218 -19.10 -4.84 43.31
N ALA A 219 -19.31 -6.14 43.47
CA ALA A 219 -19.88 -6.70 44.70
C ALA A 219 -18.83 -6.87 45.80
N GLU A 220 -17.56 -6.96 45.43
CA GLU A 220 -16.43 -7.10 46.33
C GLU A 220 -15.61 -5.80 46.26
N GLU A 221 -15.80 -4.86 47.15
CA GLU A 221 -15.22 -3.50 47.16
C GLU A 221 -13.68 -3.42 46.96
N LYS A 222 -12.95 -4.54 47.07
CA LYS A 222 -11.50 -4.61 47.00
C LYS A 222 -10.96 -5.60 45.95
N ALA A 223 -11.81 -6.28 45.21
CA ALA A 223 -11.37 -7.28 44.25
C ALA A 223 -11.04 -6.66 42.89
N LYS A 224 -9.82 -6.19 42.74
CA LYS A 224 -9.24 -5.74 41.48
C LYS A 224 -8.15 -6.73 41.06
N TRP A 225 -8.39 -7.48 40.01
CA TRP A 225 -7.45 -8.49 39.52
C TRP A 225 -6.75 -8.02 38.24
N ASN A 226 -5.46 -8.23 38.17
CA ASN A 226 -4.72 -8.08 36.93
C ASN A 226 -5.08 -9.25 35.99
N VAL A 227 -5.62 -8.93 34.82
CA VAL A 227 -5.99 -9.94 33.82
C VAL A 227 -4.80 -10.22 32.88
N VAL A 228 -4.12 -9.17 32.45
CA VAL A 228 -2.98 -9.27 31.52
C VAL A 228 -1.82 -8.42 32.02
N VAL A 229 -0.63 -9.01 32.02
CA VAL A 229 0.58 -8.38 32.57
C VAL A 229 1.18 -7.33 31.63
N THR A 230 0.94 -7.43 30.31
CA THR A 230 1.46 -6.50 29.30
C THR A 230 0.33 -5.72 28.66
N ALA A 231 0.56 -4.44 28.37
CA ALA A 231 -0.39 -3.54 27.74
C ALA A 231 -1.02 -4.14 26.49
N PRO A 232 -2.28 -4.54 26.51
CA PRO A 232 -2.94 -4.99 25.30
C PRO A 232 -3.22 -3.79 24.39
N SER A 233 -2.91 -3.91 23.12
CA SER A 233 -3.29 -2.93 22.10
C SER A 233 -4.77 -3.04 21.74
N SER A 234 -5.34 -4.24 21.89
CA SER A 234 -6.77 -4.53 21.78
C SER A 234 -7.10 -5.73 22.65
N TRP A 235 -8.30 -5.75 23.22
CA TRP A 235 -8.76 -6.85 24.06
C TRP A 235 -10.26 -7.00 24.01
N TYR A 236 -10.74 -8.19 24.40
CA TYR A 236 -12.14 -8.52 24.39
C TYR A 236 -12.45 -9.58 25.44
N ALA A 237 -13.42 -9.29 26.30
CA ALA A 237 -13.91 -10.20 27.31
C ALA A 237 -15.17 -10.93 26.84
N PHE A 238 -15.23 -12.23 27.04
CA PHE A 238 -16.34 -13.11 26.73
C PHE A 238 -16.39 -14.29 27.70
N GLU A 239 -17.46 -15.07 27.66
CA GLU A 239 -17.59 -16.28 28.46
C GLU A 239 -17.23 -17.51 27.62
N MET A 240 -16.45 -18.42 28.21
CA MET A 240 -16.12 -19.70 27.62
C MET A 240 -16.26 -20.78 28.70
N ASP A 241 -17.17 -21.75 28.48
CA ASP A 241 -17.49 -22.84 29.41
C ASP A 241 -17.90 -22.33 30.81
N GLY A 242 -18.67 -21.25 30.85
CA GLY A 242 -19.11 -20.63 32.10
C GLY A 242 -18.02 -19.84 32.83
N GLN A 243 -16.85 -19.69 32.24
CA GLN A 243 -15.74 -18.94 32.83
C GLN A 243 -15.44 -17.64 32.06
N PRO A 244 -15.20 -16.53 32.77
CA PRO A 244 -14.77 -15.30 32.16
C PRO A 244 -13.42 -15.50 31.45
N THR A 245 -13.38 -15.16 30.18
CA THR A 245 -12.22 -15.33 29.30
C THR A 245 -11.92 -14.01 28.59
N VAL A 246 -10.64 -13.71 28.40
CA VAL A 246 -10.21 -12.53 27.67
C VAL A 246 -9.28 -12.94 26.55
N ALA A 247 -9.62 -12.55 25.33
CA ALA A 247 -8.69 -12.52 24.22
C ALA A 247 -8.01 -11.14 24.18
N SER A 248 -6.71 -11.10 23.97
CA SER A 248 -5.95 -9.84 23.92
C SER A 248 -4.81 -9.91 22.91
N ILE A 249 -4.48 -8.75 22.36
CA ILE A 249 -3.33 -8.59 21.46
C ILE A 249 -2.31 -7.73 22.20
N GLY A 250 -1.12 -8.29 22.42
CA GLY A 250 -0.01 -7.58 23.03
C GLY A 250 0.64 -6.55 22.09
N SER A 251 1.55 -5.74 22.64
CA SER A 251 2.34 -4.76 21.88
C SER A 251 3.26 -5.37 20.81
N ASP A 252 3.57 -6.66 20.97
CA ASP A 252 4.35 -7.48 20.02
C ASP A 252 3.49 -8.15 18.93
N SER A 253 2.20 -7.78 18.88
CA SER A 253 1.18 -8.37 17.99
C SER A 253 0.90 -9.85 18.29
N GLU A 254 1.11 -10.31 19.49
CA GLU A 254 0.75 -11.66 19.91
C GLU A 254 -0.71 -11.70 20.40
N LEU A 255 -1.49 -12.59 19.80
CA LEU A 255 -2.83 -12.93 20.24
C LEU A 255 -2.74 -13.97 21.35
N GLY A 256 -3.16 -13.58 22.54
CA GLY A 256 -3.22 -14.43 23.72
C GLY A 256 -4.63 -14.60 24.26
N ILE A 257 -4.86 -15.70 24.95
CA ILE A 257 -6.11 -15.97 25.65
C ILE A 257 -5.80 -16.22 27.12
N VAL A 258 -6.52 -15.54 28.00
CA VAL A 258 -6.46 -15.73 29.44
C VAL A 258 -7.84 -16.07 29.97
N GLU A 259 -7.91 -16.98 30.93
CA GLU A 259 -9.12 -17.49 31.54
C GLU A 259 -9.06 -17.33 33.05
N TYR A 260 -10.20 -17.10 33.68
CA TYR A 260 -10.33 -17.06 35.11
C TYR A 260 -10.66 -18.44 35.67
N ASP A 261 -9.77 -19.04 36.47
CA ASP A 261 -9.94 -20.39 37.05
C ASP A 261 -10.70 -20.40 38.38
N GLY A 262 -11.37 -19.32 38.72
CA GLY A 262 -12.08 -19.14 39.99
C GLY A 262 -11.23 -18.51 41.09
N ARG A 263 -9.91 -18.43 40.91
CA ARG A 263 -8.94 -17.85 41.88
C ARG A 263 -8.02 -16.80 41.26
N ARG A 264 -7.57 -17.04 40.04
CA ARG A 264 -6.65 -16.16 39.34
C ARG A 264 -6.83 -16.24 37.84
N TRP A 265 -6.34 -15.23 37.16
CA TRP A 265 -6.24 -15.22 35.70
C TRP A 265 -4.99 -15.99 35.27
N ARG A 266 -5.11 -16.86 34.29
CA ARG A 266 -4.00 -17.63 33.74
C ARG A 266 -4.06 -17.66 32.21
N SER A 267 -2.90 -17.68 31.57
CA SER A 267 -2.81 -17.90 30.13
C SER A 267 -3.23 -19.34 29.79
N VAL A 268 -4.10 -19.51 28.82
CA VAL A 268 -4.71 -20.80 28.45
C VAL A 268 -4.05 -21.40 27.22
N GLY A 269 -2.93 -20.89 26.76
CA GLY A 269 -2.29 -21.50 25.62
C GLY A 269 -1.19 -20.69 24.97
N ILE A 270 -0.73 -21.19 23.83
CA ILE A 270 0.37 -20.57 23.08
C ILE A 270 -0.17 -19.34 22.36
N SER A 271 0.47 -18.20 22.57
CA SER A 271 0.22 -16.99 21.83
C SER A 271 0.54 -17.17 20.34
N ARG A 272 -0.26 -16.58 19.49
CA ARG A 272 -0.02 -16.56 18.06
C ARG A 272 0.36 -15.14 17.61
N ARG A 273 1.52 -15.01 17.02
CA ARG A 273 1.93 -13.74 16.44
C ARG A 273 1.13 -13.42 15.18
N LEU A 274 0.44 -12.27 15.21
CA LEU A 274 -0.36 -11.79 14.09
C LEU A 274 0.52 -10.98 13.13
N LYS A 275 0.14 -11.00 11.87
CA LYS A 275 0.77 -10.13 10.86
C LYS A 275 -0.11 -8.88 10.70
N GLY A 276 0.47 -7.71 10.98
CA GLY A 276 -0.19 -6.42 10.80
C GLY A 276 -0.95 -5.92 12.02
N TYR A 277 -1.46 -4.69 11.92
CA TYR A 277 -2.18 -4.00 12.99
C TYR A 277 -3.63 -4.47 13.05
N THR A 278 -4.12 -4.76 14.25
CA THR A 278 -5.51 -5.13 14.50
C THR A 278 -6.20 -3.98 15.21
N SER A 279 -7.28 -3.47 14.62
CA SER A 279 -8.03 -2.32 15.15
C SER A 279 -9.09 -2.74 16.15
N SER A 280 -9.68 -3.92 16.00
CA SER A 280 -10.71 -4.44 16.91
C SER A 280 -10.69 -5.96 17.00
N LEU A 281 -11.21 -6.47 18.11
CA LEU A 281 -11.19 -7.86 18.49
C LEU A 281 -12.55 -8.25 19.07
N ALA A 282 -13.04 -9.45 18.79
CA ALA A 282 -14.17 -10.08 19.46
C ALA A 282 -13.93 -11.57 19.66
N GLY A 283 -14.50 -12.12 20.71
CA GLY A 283 -14.46 -13.54 21.03
C GLY A 283 -15.84 -14.08 21.38
N PHE A 284 -16.13 -15.32 20.97
CA PHE A 284 -17.41 -15.99 21.20
C PHE A 284 -17.17 -17.47 21.49
N GLN A 285 -17.91 -18.03 22.41
CA GLN A 285 -17.99 -19.48 22.54
C GLN A 285 -18.79 -20.05 21.36
N ALA A 286 -18.16 -20.89 20.54
CA ALA A 286 -18.81 -21.54 19.40
C ALA A 286 -19.51 -22.86 19.81
N GLN A 287 -18.85 -23.63 20.66
CA GLN A 287 -19.34 -24.87 21.28
C GLN A 287 -18.49 -25.14 22.51
N ALA A 288 -18.87 -26.11 23.35
CA ALA A 288 -18.12 -26.45 24.54
C ALA A 288 -16.63 -26.72 24.21
N GLY A 289 -15.74 -26.11 24.97
CA GLY A 289 -14.28 -26.21 24.78
C GLY A 289 -13.71 -25.50 23.55
N SER A 290 -14.53 -24.76 22.78
CA SER A 290 -14.04 -24.01 21.61
C SER A 290 -14.60 -22.60 21.53
N SER A 291 -13.82 -21.70 20.95
CA SER A 291 -14.23 -20.33 20.69
C SER A 291 -13.87 -19.86 19.28
N LEU A 292 -14.61 -18.87 18.81
CA LEU A 292 -14.31 -18.12 17.59
C LEU A 292 -13.79 -16.74 17.97
N ILE A 293 -12.67 -16.35 17.39
CA ILE A 293 -12.05 -15.04 17.61
C ILE A 293 -11.98 -14.30 16.30
N VAL A 294 -12.65 -13.17 16.24
CA VAL A 294 -12.69 -12.30 15.07
C VAL A 294 -11.76 -11.14 15.28
N LEU A 295 -10.87 -10.93 14.34
CA LEU A 295 -9.97 -9.79 14.30
C LEU A 295 -10.27 -8.95 13.09
N THR A 296 -10.29 -7.64 13.24
CA THR A 296 -10.33 -6.70 12.13
C THR A 296 -9.01 -5.96 12.03
N GLN A 297 -8.50 -5.84 10.82
CA GLN A 297 -7.30 -5.03 10.54
C GLN A 297 -7.72 -3.63 10.06
N ALA A 298 -6.99 -2.61 10.53
CA ALA A 298 -7.28 -1.24 10.13
C ALA A 298 -7.02 -1.00 8.64
N TYR A 299 -6.04 -1.73 8.07
CA TYR A 299 -5.69 -1.58 6.66
C TYR A 299 -4.89 -2.79 6.12
N PRO A 300 -5.23 -3.34 4.97
CA PRO A 300 -6.50 -3.19 4.30
C PRO A 300 -7.63 -3.77 5.16
N ASN A 301 -8.85 -3.30 4.98
CA ASN A 301 -9.99 -3.72 5.78
C ASN A 301 -10.26 -5.22 5.60
N SER A 302 -9.69 -6.02 6.48
CA SER A 302 -9.78 -7.47 6.45
C SER A 302 -10.25 -8.02 7.79
N LEU A 303 -11.05 -9.08 7.71
CA LEU A 303 -11.49 -9.87 8.84
C LEU A 303 -10.71 -11.17 8.88
N ASN A 304 -10.16 -11.49 10.03
CA ASN A 304 -9.57 -12.80 10.27
C ASN A 304 -10.38 -13.50 11.36
N LEU A 305 -10.82 -14.69 11.06
CA LEU A 305 -11.55 -15.55 11.99
C LEU A 305 -10.63 -16.69 12.40
N PHE A 306 -10.37 -16.80 13.70
CA PHE A 306 -9.60 -17.88 14.30
C PHE A 306 -10.53 -18.79 15.09
N SER A 307 -10.37 -20.09 14.94
CA SER A 307 -10.96 -21.08 15.82
C SER A 307 -9.94 -21.49 16.88
N TRP A 308 -10.36 -21.48 18.13
CA TRP A 308 -9.56 -21.83 19.29
C TRP A 308 -10.18 -23.03 20.02
N GLU A 309 -9.37 -24.05 20.27
CA GLU A 309 -9.78 -25.25 21.01
C GLU A 309 -8.89 -25.41 22.24
N GLY A 310 -9.37 -24.89 23.37
CA GLY A 310 -8.78 -25.06 24.70
C GLY A 310 -7.31 -24.69 24.87
N THR A 311 -6.43 -25.11 23.99
CA THR A 311 -4.99 -24.91 24.10
C THR A 311 -4.31 -24.45 22.81
N ARG A 312 -4.99 -24.46 21.67
CA ARG A 312 -4.39 -24.17 20.38
C ARG A 312 -5.35 -23.52 19.39
N PHE A 313 -4.81 -22.76 18.45
CA PHE A 313 -5.54 -22.30 17.27
C PHE A 313 -5.62 -23.46 16.24
N VAL A 314 -6.83 -23.84 15.85
CA VAL A 314 -7.10 -24.97 14.94
C VAL A 314 -7.48 -24.55 13.53
N GLY A 315 -7.85 -23.31 13.34
CA GLY A 315 -8.27 -22.80 12.04
C GLY A 315 -8.04 -21.30 11.92
N GLU A 316 -7.83 -20.86 10.69
CA GLU A 316 -7.78 -19.45 10.33
C GLU A 316 -8.50 -19.27 9.01
N ARG A 317 -9.44 -18.34 8.97
CA ARG A 317 -10.11 -17.91 7.74
C ARG A 317 -9.98 -16.42 7.61
N ARG A 318 -9.64 -15.96 6.42
CA ARG A 318 -9.49 -14.55 6.10
C ARG A 318 -10.57 -14.12 5.13
N PHE A 319 -11.25 -13.03 5.44
CA PHE A 319 -12.30 -12.43 4.64
C PHE A 319 -11.95 -10.98 4.33
N GLY A 320 -12.47 -10.47 3.20
CA GLY A 320 -12.20 -9.10 2.77
C GLY A 320 -11.06 -9.00 1.75
N GLN A 321 -10.84 -7.80 1.26
CA GLN A 321 -9.79 -7.55 0.28
C GLN A 321 -8.43 -7.56 0.97
N SER A 322 -7.57 -8.43 0.52
CA SER A 322 -6.20 -8.57 1.05
C SER A 322 -5.29 -7.40 0.67
N SER A 323 -5.67 -6.59 -0.31
CA SER A 323 -4.91 -5.41 -0.72
C SER A 323 -5.81 -4.38 -1.39
N PRO A 324 -5.73 -3.08 -1.03
CA PRO A 324 -6.39 -2.01 -1.76
C PRO A 324 -5.78 -1.82 -3.16
N PHE A 325 -4.58 -2.36 -3.38
CA PHE A 325 -3.93 -2.43 -4.68
C PHE A 325 -3.93 -3.87 -5.18
N PRO A 326 -4.98 -4.31 -5.91
CA PRO A 326 -4.94 -5.61 -6.56
C PRO A 326 -3.64 -5.72 -7.35
N ARG A 327 -2.92 -6.83 -7.25
CA ARG A 327 -1.69 -7.08 -8.04
C ARG A 327 -1.89 -6.76 -9.52
N GLY A 328 -3.12 -6.98 -10.03
CA GLY A 328 -3.52 -6.61 -11.39
C GLY A 328 -3.51 -5.10 -11.66
N MET A 329 -3.73 -4.25 -10.68
CA MET A 329 -3.72 -2.79 -10.86
C MET A 329 -2.29 -2.25 -11.02
N PHE A 330 -1.32 -2.81 -10.29
CA PHE A 330 0.09 -2.49 -10.51
C PHE A 330 0.51 -2.90 -11.94
N LEU A 331 0.12 -4.09 -12.39
CA LEU A 331 0.36 -4.53 -13.77
C LEU A 331 -0.34 -3.59 -14.77
N LEU A 332 -1.58 -3.20 -14.50
CA LEU A 332 -2.33 -2.27 -15.36
C LEU A 332 -1.65 -0.89 -15.45
N MET A 333 -1.05 -0.39 -14.37
CA MET A 333 -0.24 0.84 -14.38
C MET A 333 1.09 0.66 -15.13
N MET A 334 1.68 -0.54 -15.10
CA MET A 334 2.94 -0.83 -15.79
C MET A 334 2.77 -1.06 -17.29
N VAL A 335 1.63 -1.62 -17.73
CA VAL A 335 1.39 -1.94 -19.14
C VAL A 335 1.56 -0.73 -20.07
N PRO A 336 1.00 0.47 -19.82
CA PRO A 336 1.22 1.63 -20.66
C PRO A 336 2.69 2.02 -20.74
N GLN A 337 3.41 1.99 -19.62
CA GLN A 337 4.82 2.37 -19.56
C GLN A 337 5.70 1.41 -20.37
N VAL A 338 5.47 0.10 -20.20
CA VAL A 338 6.17 -0.94 -20.97
C VAL A 338 5.84 -0.85 -22.46
N SER A 339 4.57 -0.61 -22.80
CA SER A 339 4.12 -0.48 -24.19
C SER A 339 4.78 0.70 -24.87
N VAL A 340 4.83 1.88 -24.23
CA VAL A 340 5.50 3.06 -24.77
C VAL A 340 7.00 2.83 -24.91
N MET A 341 7.63 2.14 -23.97
CA MET A 341 9.05 1.79 -24.05
C MET A 341 9.32 0.86 -25.26
N LEU A 342 8.52 -0.19 -25.44
CA LEU A 342 8.66 -1.11 -26.57
C LEU A 342 8.42 -0.41 -27.92
N LEU A 343 7.41 0.47 -27.97
CA LEU A 343 7.11 1.23 -29.18
C LEU A 343 8.21 2.23 -29.50
N SER A 344 8.82 2.90 -28.51
CA SER A 344 9.98 3.77 -28.68
C SER A 344 11.18 2.99 -29.23
N LEU A 345 11.39 1.77 -28.73
CA LEU A 345 12.45 0.88 -29.20
C LEU A 345 12.21 0.43 -30.66
N ALA A 346 10.98 0.06 -31.00
CA ALA A 346 10.61 -0.31 -32.36
C ALA A 346 10.78 0.88 -33.33
N LEU A 347 10.36 2.08 -32.92
CA LEU A 347 10.56 3.29 -33.70
C LEU A 347 12.05 3.60 -33.91
N ALA A 348 12.89 3.45 -32.87
CA ALA A 348 14.33 3.59 -32.98
C ALA A 348 14.93 2.59 -33.98
N ALA A 349 14.48 1.35 -33.97
CA ALA A 349 14.91 0.32 -34.90
C ALA A 349 14.52 0.65 -36.37
N ILE A 350 13.26 1.06 -36.57
CA ILE A 350 12.75 1.45 -37.90
C ILE A 350 13.51 2.67 -38.44
N LEU A 351 13.66 3.73 -37.62
CA LEU A 351 14.42 4.92 -38.00
C LEU A 351 15.88 4.58 -38.29
N SER A 352 16.51 3.71 -37.50
CA SER A 352 17.85 3.21 -37.74
C SER A 352 17.97 2.49 -39.08
N ALA A 353 16.99 1.67 -39.44
CA ALA A 353 16.96 0.96 -40.71
C ALA A 353 16.75 1.90 -41.91
N LEU A 354 15.79 2.81 -41.83
CA LEU A 354 15.47 3.78 -42.89
C LEU A 354 16.59 4.80 -43.12
N MET A 355 17.28 5.19 -42.08
CA MET A 355 18.32 6.25 -42.18
C MET A 355 19.72 5.68 -42.44
N ARG A 356 19.87 4.36 -42.46
CA ARG A 356 21.17 3.69 -42.68
C ARG A 356 21.81 4.03 -44.02
N THR A 357 20.99 4.38 -45.00
CA THR A 357 21.46 4.68 -46.39
C THR A 357 21.88 6.13 -46.61
N HIS A 358 21.60 7.04 -45.69
CA HIS A 358 21.73 8.48 -45.89
C HIS A 358 22.66 9.20 -44.91
N ARG A 359 23.59 8.48 -44.22
CA ARG A 359 24.39 9.09 -43.16
C ARG A 359 25.85 8.84 -43.22
N VAL A 360 26.58 9.84 -42.72
CA VAL A 360 28.01 9.73 -42.50
C VAL A 360 28.29 8.64 -41.47
N GLY A 361 28.92 7.56 -41.88
CA GLY A 361 29.24 6.42 -41.00
C GLY A 361 30.47 6.70 -40.11
N SER A 362 31.29 7.67 -40.49
CA SER A 362 32.57 7.96 -39.86
C SER A 362 32.75 9.46 -39.61
N TYR A 363 33.57 9.77 -38.64
CA TYR A 363 34.01 11.12 -38.29
C TYR A 363 35.52 11.25 -38.57
N ALA A 364 35.89 12.16 -39.46
CA ALA A 364 37.29 12.43 -39.76
C ALA A 364 37.80 13.61 -38.93
N TYR A 365 38.86 13.40 -38.17
CA TYR A 365 39.52 14.42 -37.37
C TYR A 365 41.06 14.21 -37.39
N GLN A 366 41.79 15.20 -37.83
CA GLN A 366 43.25 15.18 -37.92
C GLN A 366 43.81 13.92 -38.62
N GLY A 367 43.22 13.53 -39.75
CA GLY A 367 43.65 12.37 -40.54
C GLY A 367 43.27 11.00 -39.97
N ARG A 368 42.49 10.94 -38.87
CA ARG A 368 41.94 9.71 -38.32
C ARG A 368 40.46 9.62 -38.67
N GLU A 369 40.05 8.51 -39.21
CA GLU A 369 38.63 8.19 -39.49
C GLU A 369 38.09 7.25 -38.41
N ILE A 370 37.06 7.67 -37.71
CA ILE A 370 36.48 6.96 -36.57
C ILE A 370 34.99 6.70 -36.81
N GLU A 371 34.53 5.47 -36.65
CA GLU A 371 33.16 5.11 -36.85
C GLU A 371 32.26 5.60 -35.70
N PHE A 372 31.13 6.20 -36.06
CA PHE A 372 30.06 6.49 -35.08
C PHE A 372 29.45 5.21 -34.53
N ALA A 373 29.01 5.26 -33.27
CA ALA A 373 28.25 4.19 -32.66
C ALA A 373 26.87 4.08 -33.31
N SER A 374 26.49 2.87 -33.76
CA SER A 374 25.18 2.62 -34.33
C SER A 374 24.06 2.84 -33.28
N LEU A 375 22.85 3.19 -33.75
CA LEU A 375 21.69 3.38 -32.87
C LEU A 375 21.38 2.12 -32.06
N THR A 376 21.49 0.93 -32.63
CA THR A 376 21.29 -0.34 -31.96
C THR A 376 22.21 -0.51 -30.74
N ARG A 377 23.52 -0.25 -30.92
CA ARG A 377 24.51 -0.32 -29.83
C ARG A 377 24.20 0.69 -28.72
N ARG A 378 23.77 1.91 -29.10
CA ARG A 378 23.34 2.95 -28.13
C ARG A 378 22.09 2.55 -27.39
N ALA A 379 21.10 1.95 -28.07
CA ALA A 379 19.87 1.46 -27.46
C ALA A 379 20.15 0.34 -26.45
N ILE A 380 20.94 -0.67 -26.84
CA ILE A 380 21.34 -1.76 -25.95
C ILE A 380 22.11 -1.22 -24.74
N SER A 381 23.07 -0.31 -24.98
CA SER A 381 23.82 0.35 -23.90
C SER A 381 22.87 1.07 -22.92
N GLN A 382 21.90 1.81 -23.44
CA GLN A 382 20.95 2.54 -22.62
C GLN A 382 20.03 1.60 -21.84
N LEU A 383 19.61 0.46 -22.43
CA LEU A 383 18.81 -0.56 -21.74
C LEU A 383 19.58 -1.16 -20.56
N VAL A 384 20.86 -1.49 -20.74
CA VAL A 384 21.70 -2.03 -19.66
C VAL A 384 21.87 -0.98 -18.55
N ASP A 385 22.23 0.25 -18.89
CA ASP A 385 22.39 1.33 -17.91
C ASP A 385 21.09 1.63 -17.16
N THR A 386 19.95 1.62 -17.87
CA THR A 386 18.61 1.79 -17.25
C THR A 386 18.24 0.59 -16.39
N GLY A 387 18.59 -0.63 -16.78
CA GLY A 387 18.38 -1.83 -16.00
C GLY A 387 19.14 -1.79 -14.67
N ILE A 388 20.38 -1.36 -14.66
CA ILE A 388 21.18 -1.18 -13.44
C ILE A 388 20.51 -0.18 -12.48
N LEU A 389 19.93 0.90 -13.01
CA LEU A 389 19.20 1.87 -12.21
C LEU A 389 17.86 1.30 -11.72
N ALA A 390 17.10 0.67 -12.60
CA ALA A 390 15.69 0.30 -12.37
C ALA A 390 15.50 -0.98 -11.54
N LEU A 391 16.39 -1.97 -11.65
CA LEU A 391 16.23 -3.24 -10.94
C LEU A 391 16.18 -3.10 -9.41
N PRO A 392 17.09 -2.37 -8.74
CA PRO A 392 16.98 -2.16 -7.29
C PRO A 392 15.74 -1.34 -6.91
N MET A 393 15.33 -0.39 -7.77
CA MET A 393 14.09 0.37 -7.54
C MET A 393 12.87 -0.54 -7.65
N ALA A 394 12.79 -1.38 -8.67
CA ALA A 394 11.70 -2.34 -8.82
C ALA A 394 11.65 -3.35 -7.66
N ALA A 395 12.81 -3.86 -7.24
CA ALA A 395 12.91 -4.74 -6.07
C ALA A 395 12.48 -4.04 -4.77
N GLY A 396 12.88 -2.78 -4.58
CA GLY A 396 12.48 -1.97 -3.42
C GLY A 396 10.98 -1.69 -3.41
N PHE A 397 10.40 -1.34 -4.54
CA PHE A 397 8.95 -1.18 -4.68
C PHE A 397 8.21 -2.50 -4.47
N TRP A 398 8.69 -3.61 -5.05
CA TRP A 398 8.11 -4.94 -4.83
C TRP A 398 8.13 -5.31 -3.35
N TRP A 399 9.26 -5.14 -2.69
CA TRP A 399 9.40 -5.39 -1.25
C TRP A 399 8.48 -4.48 -0.43
N MET A 400 8.35 -3.21 -0.81
CA MET A 400 7.42 -2.27 -0.19
C MET A 400 5.98 -2.76 -0.33
N PHE A 401 5.56 -3.21 -1.53
CA PHE A 401 4.21 -3.73 -1.74
C PHE A 401 3.91 -5.00 -0.96
N GLU A 402 4.84 -5.95 -0.88
CA GLU A 402 4.65 -7.15 -0.06
C GLU A 402 4.51 -6.83 1.44
N ARG A 403 5.27 -5.83 1.90
CA ARG A 403 5.25 -5.40 3.31
C ARG A 403 4.15 -4.39 3.60
N PHE A 404 3.63 -3.71 2.58
CA PHE A 404 2.55 -2.73 2.73
C PHE A 404 1.31 -3.35 3.37
N GLU A 405 1.03 -4.62 3.10
CA GLU A 405 -0.08 -5.36 3.69
C GLU A 405 0.14 -5.69 5.18
N SER A 406 1.38 -5.83 5.62
CA SER A 406 1.70 -6.28 6.98
C SER A 406 2.12 -5.19 7.95
N ASP A 407 2.77 -4.14 7.45
CA ASP A 407 3.51 -3.23 8.32
C ASP A 407 2.96 -1.78 8.33
N LEU A 408 2.03 -1.41 7.42
CA LEU A 408 1.54 -0.02 7.30
C LEU A 408 0.54 0.42 8.39
N SER A 409 0.24 -0.42 9.35
CA SER A 409 -0.75 -0.12 10.39
C SER A 409 -0.16 0.28 11.76
N GLY A 410 1.17 0.35 11.88
CA GLY A 410 1.83 0.71 13.14
C GLY A 410 2.43 2.13 13.14
N PRO A 411 2.69 2.72 14.30
CA PRO A 411 3.30 4.06 14.41
C PRO A 411 4.73 4.12 13.84
N GLU A 412 5.38 2.98 13.58
CA GLU A 412 6.73 2.89 13.00
C GLU A 412 6.79 2.98 11.47
N ILE A 413 5.64 3.00 10.79
CA ILE A 413 5.54 3.00 9.32
C ILE A 413 6.21 4.19 8.66
N PRO A 414 5.98 5.45 9.10
CA PRO A 414 6.57 6.58 8.42
C PRO A 414 8.07 6.42 8.32
N TRP A 415 8.71 5.89 9.35
CA TRP A 415 10.15 5.80 9.44
C TRP A 415 10.75 4.78 8.46
N ARG A 416 10.19 3.59 8.37
CA ARG A 416 10.64 2.54 7.42
C ARG A 416 10.42 2.93 5.97
N LEU A 417 9.27 3.56 5.68
CA LEU A 417 8.98 4.08 4.35
C LEU A 417 9.96 5.19 3.96
N PHE A 418 10.20 6.16 4.86
CA PHE A 418 11.18 7.23 4.62
C PHE A 418 12.59 6.67 4.43
N THR A 419 12.97 5.65 5.18
CA THR A 419 14.28 4.99 5.04
C THR A 419 14.41 4.33 3.66
N LEU A 420 13.39 3.59 3.21
CA LEU A 420 13.39 2.95 1.89
C LEU A 420 13.42 4.00 0.78
N VAL A 421 12.53 4.99 0.82
CA VAL A 421 12.49 6.07 -0.18
C VAL A 421 13.82 6.82 -0.19
N GLY A 422 14.37 7.12 0.98
CA GLY A 422 15.69 7.74 1.12
C GLY A 422 16.81 6.89 0.52
N ALA A 423 16.80 5.57 0.74
CA ALA A 423 17.78 4.65 0.17
C ALA A 423 17.66 4.57 -1.36
N LEU A 424 16.45 4.49 -1.91
CA LEU A 424 16.21 4.48 -3.35
C LEU A 424 16.62 5.81 -3.99
N PHE A 425 16.35 6.93 -3.34
CA PHE A 425 16.81 8.24 -3.78
C PHE A 425 18.34 8.35 -3.76
N ALA A 426 18.98 7.91 -2.67
CA ALA A 426 20.44 7.88 -2.56
C ALA A 426 21.07 6.99 -3.64
N TRP A 427 20.46 5.83 -3.94
CA TRP A 427 20.87 4.97 -5.05
C TRP A 427 20.78 5.68 -6.40
N MET A 428 19.67 6.36 -6.69
CA MET A 428 19.49 7.12 -7.93
C MET A 428 20.57 8.20 -8.08
N VAL A 429 20.84 8.95 -7.01
CA VAL A 429 21.88 9.98 -6.99
C VAL A 429 23.26 9.37 -7.18
N ALA A 430 23.58 8.28 -6.49
CA ALA A 430 24.86 7.58 -6.61
C ALA A 430 25.11 7.07 -8.04
N ILE A 431 24.11 6.46 -8.66
CA ILE A 431 24.21 6.00 -10.07
C ILE A 431 24.34 7.16 -11.03
N PHE A 432 23.60 8.27 -10.83
CA PHE A 432 23.72 9.45 -11.67
C PHE A 432 25.14 10.05 -11.66
N PHE A 433 25.69 10.25 -10.46
CA PHE A 433 27.06 10.76 -10.33
C PHE A 433 28.12 9.72 -10.76
N GLY A 434 27.90 8.45 -10.45
CA GLY A 434 28.77 7.34 -10.84
C GLY A 434 28.88 7.22 -12.37
N PHE A 435 27.76 7.25 -13.07
CA PHE A 435 27.76 7.22 -14.55
C PHE A 435 28.38 8.50 -15.15
N SER A 436 28.12 9.65 -14.52
CA SER A 436 28.76 10.90 -14.98
C SER A 436 30.26 10.87 -14.80
N ALA A 437 30.77 10.30 -13.72
CA ALA A 437 32.20 10.15 -13.48
C ALA A 437 32.83 9.15 -14.45
N THR A 438 32.24 7.96 -14.61
CA THR A 438 32.78 6.93 -15.52
C THR A 438 32.75 7.39 -16.97
N GLU A 439 31.69 8.08 -17.40
CA GLU A 439 31.64 8.70 -18.75
C GLU A 439 32.62 9.87 -18.87
N GLY A 440 32.82 10.66 -17.83
CA GLY A 440 33.72 11.81 -17.86
C GLY A 440 35.20 11.43 -17.93
N PHE A 441 35.61 10.44 -17.15
CA PHE A 441 37.01 10.02 -17.06
C PHE A 441 37.36 8.94 -18.07
N TRP A 442 36.51 7.93 -18.25
CA TRP A 442 36.82 6.79 -19.14
C TRP A 442 36.01 6.80 -20.43
N GLY A 443 35.07 7.71 -20.58
CA GLY A 443 34.18 7.77 -21.75
C GLY A 443 33.16 6.66 -21.82
N THR A 444 33.01 5.85 -20.78
CA THR A 444 32.14 4.66 -20.78
C THR A 444 31.28 4.57 -19.53
N SER A 445 30.10 4.00 -19.67
CA SER A 445 29.27 3.44 -18.58
C SER A 445 29.28 1.92 -18.73
N PRO A 446 28.75 1.14 -17.76
CA PRO A 446 28.69 -0.32 -17.88
C PRO A 446 28.01 -0.80 -19.17
N GLY A 447 26.89 -0.21 -19.57
CA GLY A 447 26.20 -0.55 -20.81
C GLY A 447 27.01 -0.15 -22.06
N LYS A 448 27.73 0.97 -22.02
CA LYS A 448 28.62 1.40 -23.14
C LYS A 448 29.82 0.51 -23.26
N TRP A 449 30.42 0.13 -22.16
CA TRP A 449 31.52 -0.82 -22.13
C TRP A 449 31.09 -2.16 -22.74
N LEU A 450 29.96 -2.70 -22.35
CA LEU A 450 29.42 -3.96 -22.87
C LEU A 450 29.16 -3.91 -24.38
N THR A 451 28.72 -2.77 -24.91
CA THR A 451 28.40 -2.61 -26.34
C THR A 451 29.58 -2.12 -27.19
N GLY A 452 30.74 -1.93 -26.59
CA GLY A 452 31.96 -1.48 -27.29
C GLY A 452 31.82 -0.08 -27.88
N ILE A 453 31.21 0.85 -27.14
CA ILE A 453 31.08 2.26 -27.55
C ILE A 453 31.64 3.19 -26.48
N ARG A 454 32.06 4.36 -26.90
CA ARG A 454 32.70 5.36 -26.05
C ARG A 454 32.21 6.76 -26.34
N VAL A 455 32.15 7.59 -25.31
CA VAL A 455 31.85 9.02 -25.38
C VAL A 455 33.14 9.81 -25.38
N VAL A 456 33.28 10.68 -26.34
CA VAL A 456 34.44 11.60 -26.46
C VAL A 456 33.95 13.00 -26.81
N GLY A 457 34.80 13.98 -26.54
CA GLY A 457 34.58 15.32 -27.06
C GLY A 457 34.68 15.35 -28.60
N THR A 458 34.22 16.41 -29.24
CA THR A 458 34.39 16.63 -30.68
C THR A 458 35.87 16.75 -31.06
N ASP A 459 36.76 16.98 -30.10
CA ASP A 459 38.20 16.97 -30.19
C ASP A 459 38.84 15.59 -29.95
N LEU A 460 38.03 14.52 -29.87
CA LEU A 460 38.42 13.13 -29.59
C LEU A 460 39.10 12.92 -28.23
N ARG A 461 39.11 13.92 -27.35
CA ARG A 461 39.61 13.80 -25.98
C ARG A 461 38.54 13.29 -25.03
N PRO A 462 38.89 12.75 -23.85
CA PRO A 462 37.93 12.48 -22.81
C PRO A 462 37.04 13.70 -22.53
N CYS A 463 35.76 13.51 -22.42
CA CYS A 463 34.84 14.65 -22.34
C CYS A 463 34.95 15.44 -21.02
N GLY A 464 35.53 14.83 -19.98
CA GLY A 464 35.65 15.41 -18.66
C GLY A 464 34.35 15.31 -17.85
N PHE A 465 34.45 15.35 -16.51
CA PHE A 465 33.33 15.17 -15.60
C PHE A 465 32.20 16.19 -15.82
N GLY A 466 32.53 17.48 -15.96
CA GLY A 466 31.52 18.54 -16.10
C GLY A 466 30.67 18.40 -17.37
N ARG A 467 31.28 18.04 -18.52
CA ARG A 467 30.53 17.78 -19.75
C ARG A 467 29.71 16.51 -19.67
N ALA A 468 30.21 15.45 -19.01
CA ALA A 468 29.48 14.22 -18.78
C ALA A 468 28.29 14.46 -17.83
N LEU A 469 28.47 15.27 -16.79
CA LEU A 469 27.40 15.66 -15.87
C LEU A 469 26.28 16.42 -16.59
N LEU A 470 26.64 17.46 -17.38
CA LEU A 470 25.66 18.23 -18.17
C LEU A 470 24.91 17.31 -19.14
N ARG A 471 25.61 16.42 -19.81
CA ARG A 471 25.07 15.45 -20.74
C ARG A 471 24.09 14.50 -20.07
N ASN A 472 24.43 14.00 -18.88
CA ASN A 472 23.56 13.09 -18.12
C ASN A 472 22.38 13.81 -17.45
N LEU A 473 22.54 15.08 -17.07
CA LEU A 473 21.44 15.92 -16.62
C LEU A 473 20.40 16.11 -17.73
N LEU A 474 20.86 16.39 -18.96
CA LEU A 474 19.95 16.54 -20.11
C LEU A 474 19.33 15.22 -20.57
N LYS A 475 19.79 14.05 -20.09
CA LYS A 475 19.07 12.79 -20.25
C LYS A 475 17.66 12.84 -19.63
N LEU A 476 17.44 13.66 -18.63
CA LEU A 476 16.10 13.87 -18.07
C LEU A 476 15.14 14.41 -19.13
N ILE A 477 15.61 15.36 -19.95
CA ILE A 477 14.83 15.93 -21.07
C ILE A 477 14.70 14.90 -22.20
N ASP A 478 15.79 14.24 -22.58
CA ASP A 478 15.76 13.15 -23.57
C ASP A 478 14.84 12.00 -23.13
N GLY A 479 14.74 11.77 -21.80
CA GLY A 479 13.91 10.74 -21.17
C GLY A 479 12.42 11.07 -21.15
N PHE A 480 12.04 12.35 -21.31
CA PHE A 480 10.63 12.67 -21.53
C PHE A 480 10.13 11.89 -22.75
N PHE A 481 8.92 11.38 -22.65
CA PHE A 481 8.31 10.53 -23.69
C PHE A 481 9.13 9.25 -23.98
N ASN A 482 9.72 8.63 -22.94
CA ASN A 482 10.49 7.38 -23.07
C ASN A 482 11.57 7.43 -24.15
N PHE A 483 12.42 8.46 -24.07
CA PHE A 483 13.55 8.70 -24.99
C PHE A 483 13.18 9.08 -26.43
N LEU A 484 11.90 9.32 -26.73
CA LEU A 484 11.48 9.73 -28.07
C LEU A 484 12.21 10.99 -28.53
N VAL A 485 12.33 12.01 -27.64
CA VAL A 485 13.06 13.25 -27.93
C VAL A 485 14.52 12.95 -28.28
N GLY A 486 15.18 12.14 -27.46
CA GLY A 486 16.56 11.73 -27.70
C GLY A 486 16.74 10.98 -29.03
N ILE A 487 15.80 10.09 -29.38
CA ILE A 487 15.82 9.35 -30.65
C ILE A 487 15.65 10.28 -31.84
N LEU A 488 14.68 11.18 -31.78
CA LEU A 488 14.43 12.18 -32.83
C LEU A 488 15.65 13.09 -33.03
N MET A 489 16.22 13.60 -31.94
CA MET A 489 17.43 14.44 -32.02
C MET A 489 18.61 13.71 -32.66
N VAL A 490 18.88 12.46 -32.27
CA VAL A 490 19.88 11.63 -32.91
C VAL A 490 19.55 11.41 -34.38
N ALA A 491 18.25 11.27 -34.71
CA ALA A 491 17.80 11.10 -36.08
C ALA A 491 18.03 12.34 -36.97
N PHE A 492 18.00 13.53 -36.44
CA PHE A 492 18.12 14.78 -37.21
C PHE A 492 19.53 15.37 -37.24
N THR A 493 20.42 14.94 -36.34
CA THR A 493 21.78 15.53 -36.29
C THR A 493 22.76 14.78 -37.16
N GLU A 494 23.61 15.50 -37.86
CA GLU A 494 24.65 14.92 -38.74
C GLU A 494 25.60 13.99 -38.01
N LYS A 495 26.00 14.35 -36.78
CA LYS A 495 26.93 13.62 -35.93
C LYS A 495 26.25 12.65 -34.95
N TRP A 496 24.98 12.31 -35.21
CA TRP A 496 24.18 11.38 -34.38
C TRP A 496 24.13 11.78 -32.91
N GLN A 497 23.94 13.07 -32.63
CA GLN A 497 23.97 13.65 -31.31
C GLN A 497 22.55 13.83 -30.76
N ARG A 498 22.32 13.44 -29.53
CA ARG A 498 21.13 13.82 -28.78
C ARG A 498 21.34 15.22 -28.17
N LEU A 499 20.30 15.77 -27.53
CA LEU A 499 20.34 17.11 -26.95
C LEU A 499 21.51 17.28 -25.96
N GLY A 500 21.71 16.30 -25.07
CA GLY A 500 22.82 16.29 -24.13
C GLY A 500 24.20 16.23 -24.81
N ASP A 501 24.32 15.50 -25.93
CA ASP A 501 25.56 15.40 -26.68
C ASP A 501 25.90 16.72 -27.36
N LEU A 502 24.91 17.41 -27.93
CA LEU A 502 25.06 18.73 -28.54
C LEU A 502 25.50 19.78 -27.50
N ALA A 503 24.78 19.88 -26.39
CA ALA A 503 25.09 20.84 -25.32
C ALA A 503 26.50 20.63 -24.73
N ALA A 504 26.90 19.36 -24.56
CA ALA A 504 28.20 19.00 -24.01
C ALA A 504 29.34 18.96 -25.06
N ARG A 505 29.05 19.20 -26.37
CA ARG A 505 29.98 19.06 -27.47
C ARG A 505 30.70 17.71 -27.49
N THR A 506 29.90 16.62 -27.39
CA THR A 506 30.38 15.24 -27.37
C THR A 506 29.82 14.43 -28.53
N ILE A 507 30.50 13.36 -28.87
CA ILE A 507 30.09 12.36 -29.86
C ILE A 507 30.23 10.97 -29.26
N VAL A 508 29.49 10.01 -29.80
CA VAL A 508 29.59 8.61 -29.38
C VAL A 508 30.13 7.78 -30.51
N VAL A 509 31.29 7.17 -30.29
CA VAL A 509 32.06 6.43 -31.28
C VAL A 509 32.24 4.97 -30.89
N ARG A 510 32.61 4.11 -31.84
CA ARG A 510 33.03 2.73 -31.56
C ARG A 510 34.38 2.71 -30.86
N SER A 511 34.51 1.85 -29.84
CA SER A 511 35.75 1.60 -29.11
C SER A 511 36.45 0.30 -29.53
N THR A 512 35.81 -0.52 -30.37
CA THR A 512 36.31 -1.83 -30.84
C THR A 512 36.15 -1.94 -32.36
N GLY A 513 37.16 -2.41 -33.05
CA GLY A 513 37.15 -2.61 -34.50
C GLY A 513 38.34 -1.92 -35.19
N PRO A 514 38.49 -2.12 -36.51
CA PRO A 514 39.67 -1.61 -37.24
C PRO A 514 39.80 -0.09 -37.23
N ASN A 515 38.69 0.66 -37.21
CA ASN A 515 38.68 2.14 -37.15
C ASN A 515 38.19 2.62 -35.78
N SER A 516 38.58 1.97 -34.69
CA SER A 516 38.17 2.31 -33.32
C SER A 516 39.21 3.23 -32.66
N LEU A 517 38.71 4.08 -31.73
CA LEU A 517 39.57 4.75 -30.75
C LEU A 517 40.07 3.70 -29.76
N SER A 518 41.34 3.25 -29.92
CA SER A 518 42.05 2.55 -28.86
C SER A 518 42.04 3.40 -27.58
N ALA A 519 42.17 2.77 -26.42
CA ALA A 519 42.18 3.47 -25.12
C ALA A 519 43.16 4.65 -25.20
N PRO A 520 42.82 5.84 -24.73
CA PRO A 520 43.73 6.96 -24.71
C PRO A 520 44.98 6.56 -23.93
N HIS A 521 46.16 6.60 -24.55
CA HIS A 521 47.39 6.71 -23.81
C HIS A 521 47.30 8.02 -23.00
N TRP A 522 47.15 7.91 -21.69
CA TRP A 522 47.30 9.06 -20.82
C TRP A 522 48.71 9.61 -20.98
N PRO A 523 48.91 10.86 -21.40
CA PRO A 523 50.19 11.47 -21.26
C PRO A 523 50.35 11.82 -19.77
N GLY A 524 51.04 10.99 -19.03
CA GLY A 524 51.22 11.22 -17.59
C GLY A 524 51.62 10.00 -16.77
N GLY A 525 52.02 8.92 -17.40
CA GLY A 525 52.60 7.76 -16.74
C GLY A 525 54.07 7.62 -17.13
N ASN A 526 54.91 8.44 -16.58
CA ASN A 526 56.33 8.22 -16.35
C ASN A 526 56.58 8.38 -14.88
#